data_0f0deffeef3c74e1d65eaa08947f66cb
#
_entry.id   0f0deffeef3c74e1d65eaa08947f66cb
#
_cell.length_a   1.000
_cell.length_b   1.000
_cell.length_c   1.000
_cell.angle_alpha   90.00
_cell.angle_beta   90.00
_cell.angle_gamma   90.00
#
_symmetry.space_group_name_H-M   'P 1'
#
loop_
_entity.id
_entity.type
_entity.pdbx_description
1 polymer ?
#
loop_
_entity_poly.entity_id
_entity_poly.type
_entity_poly.pdbx_seq_one_letter_code
_entity_poly.pdbx_strand_id
1 'polypeptide(L)'
;KTMSIKEMEDLAKMIRSFLIENISRTGGHLSSNLGIVELTIAMHYVFSSPKDKFIFDVGHQSYVHKILTGRSAEFAHLRQYKGISGFQKRKESVHDVWEAGHSSTSLSAALGMATARDLNHENYQVVPVIGDGALTGGMAMEALNQIGSDKRRMVIIFNDNNMSISENVGAMDQAFTKLRVSKPYTTLKHDLKGALSTSKFGKSVLHTMQNVKNAVKENVVDTSIFGDFNLDYIGPIDGHNLPSLIR
;
A
#
# COMPACT_ATOMS: atom_id res chain seq x y z
N LYS A 1 5.12 13.35 -12.40
CA LYS A 1 5.08 14.10 -11.12
C LYS A 1 4.58 15.54 -11.26
N THR A 2 4.30 16.00 -12.48
CA THR A 2 3.78 17.36 -12.76
C THR A 2 2.27 17.42 -12.90
N MET A 3 1.59 16.27 -12.90
CA MET A 3 0.14 16.17 -13.06
C MET A 3 -0.59 16.75 -11.84
N SER A 4 -1.66 17.48 -12.10
CA SER A 4 -2.64 17.87 -11.08
C SER A 4 -3.47 16.67 -10.61
N ILE A 5 -4.15 16.80 -9.48
CA ILE A 5 -5.05 15.76 -8.97
C ILE A 5 -6.09 15.37 -10.02
N LYS A 6 -6.71 16.36 -10.68
CA LYS A 6 -7.72 16.11 -11.72
C LYS A 6 -7.16 15.30 -12.90
N GLU A 7 -5.96 15.64 -13.37
CA GLU A 7 -5.32 14.87 -14.46
C GLU A 7 -5.01 13.44 -14.04
N MET A 8 -4.64 13.21 -12.78
CA MET A 8 -4.43 11.85 -12.25
C MET A 8 -5.75 11.08 -12.11
N GLU A 9 -6.85 11.73 -11.72
CA GLU A 9 -8.18 11.12 -11.70
C GLU A 9 -8.65 10.74 -13.11
N ASP A 10 -8.40 11.58 -14.10
CA ASP A 10 -8.74 11.28 -15.49
C ASP A 10 -7.84 10.17 -16.05
N LEU A 11 -6.55 10.14 -15.70
CA LEU A 11 -5.65 9.03 -16.00
C LEU A 11 -6.15 7.71 -15.37
N ALA A 12 -6.63 7.75 -14.13
CA ALA A 12 -7.17 6.57 -13.47
C ALA A 12 -8.37 5.99 -14.23
N LYS A 13 -9.28 6.83 -14.72
CA LYS A 13 -10.42 6.40 -15.55
C LYS A 13 -9.95 5.77 -16.86
N MET A 14 -8.97 6.38 -17.53
CA MET A 14 -8.38 5.82 -18.75
C MET A 14 -7.75 4.45 -18.52
N ILE A 15 -6.97 4.30 -17.44
CA ILE A 15 -6.35 3.03 -17.07
C ILE A 15 -7.41 1.97 -16.77
N ARG A 16 -8.50 2.30 -16.08
CA ARG A 16 -9.61 1.36 -15.81
C ARG A 16 -10.25 0.86 -17.10
N SER A 17 -10.59 1.77 -18.02
CA SER A 17 -11.15 1.40 -19.32
C SER A 17 -10.19 0.51 -20.12
N PHE A 18 -8.92 0.86 -20.14
CA PHE A 18 -7.86 0.09 -20.80
C PHE A 18 -7.72 -1.32 -20.22
N LEU A 19 -7.71 -1.46 -18.88
CA LEU A 19 -7.62 -2.76 -18.21
C LEU A 19 -8.84 -3.64 -18.55
N ILE A 20 -10.05 -3.08 -18.48
CA ILE A 20 -11.28 -3.82 -18.79
C ILE A 20 -11.22 -4.31 -20.24
N GLU A 21 -10.88 -3.44 -21.19
CA GLU A 21 -10.82 -3.80 -22.60
C GLU A 21 -9.80 -4.91 -22.90
N ASN A 22 -8.57 -4.76 -22.40
CA ASN A 22 -7.50 -5.71 -22.72
C ASN A 22 -7.66 -7.03 -21.96
N ILE A 23 -7.94 -7.00 -20.66
CA ILE A 23 -8.02 -8.21 -19.84
C ILE A 23 -9.26 -9.05 -20.21
N SER A 24 -10.35 -8.44 -20.69
CA SER A 24 -11.50 -9.18 -21.20
C SER A 24 -11.15 -10.08 -22.42
N ARG A 25 -10.11 -9.72 -23.17
CA ARG A 25 -9.63 -10.46 -24.34
C ARG A 25 -8.53 -11.46 -23.99
N THR A 26 -7.56 -11.04 -23.16
CA THR A 26 -6.37 -11.85 -22.86
C THR A 26 -6.54 -12.76 -21.65
N GLY A 27 -7.52 -12.47 -20.80
CA GLY A 27 -7.60 -13.01 -19.45
C GLY A 27 -6.57 -12.34 -18.51
N GLY A 28 -6.76 -12.49 -17.20
CA GLY A 28 -5.85 -11.93 -16.20
C GLY A 28 -6.55 -11.53 -14.90
N HIS A 29 -5.84 -10.81 -14.08
CA HIS A 29 -6.28 -10.43 -12.72
C HIS A 29 -7.00 -9.07 -12.75
N LEU A 30 -8.23 -9.02 -13.29
CA LEU A 30 -8.93 -7.76 -13.51
C LEU A 30 -9.31 -7.05 -12.20
N SER A 31 -10.09 -7.70 -11.33
CA SER A 31 -10.63 -7.08 -10.10
C SER A 31 -9.53 -6.55 -9.18
N SER A 32 -8.49 -7.34 -8.95
CA SER A 32 -7.37 -6.95 -8.11
C SER A 32 -6.60 -5.74 -8.68
N ASN A 33 -6.50 -5.60 -10.00
CA ASN A 33 -5.86 -4.42 -10.61
C ASN A 33 -6.79 -3.20 -10.62
N LEU A 34 -8.09 -3.37 -10.77
CA LEU A 34 -9.05 -2.27 -10.62
C LEU A 34 -9.05 -1.70 -9.19
N GLY A 35 -8.81 -2.53 -8.18
CA GLY A 35 -8.71 -2.12 -6.78
C GLY A 35 -7.46 -1.31 -6.40
N ILE A 36 -6.47 -1.17 -7.31
CA ILE A 36 -5.18 -0.55 -6.98
C ILE A 36 -4.78 0.58 -7.95
N VAL A 37 -5.69 1.04 -8.80
CA VAL A 37 -5.35 2.02 -9.86
C VAL A 37 -4.84 3.32 -9.26
N GLU A 38 -5.64 3.98 -8.44
CA GLU A 38 -5.30 5.27 -7.83
C GLU A 38 -4.12 5.15 -6.87
N LEU A 39 -4.06 4.07 -6.11
CA LEU A 39 -2.93 3.78 -5.23
C LEU A 39 -1.62 3.67 -6.01
N THR A 40 -1.60 2.95 -7.14
CA THR A 40 -0.39 2.82 -7.96
C THR A 40 0.01 4.14 -8.61
N ILE A 41 -0.96 4.96 -9.06
CA ILE A 41 -0.69 6.31 -9.56
C ILE A 41 -0.06 7.16 -8.45
N ALA A 42 -0.62 7.16 -7.24
CA ALA A 42 -0.09 7.89 -6.09
C ALA A 42 1.34 7.43 -5.74
N MET A 43 1.61 6.12 -5.75
CA MET A 43 2.96 5.59 -5.54
C MET A 43 3.94 6.16 -6.56
N HIS A 44 3.61 6.17 -7.84
CA HIS A 44 4.46 6.73 -8.90
C HIS A 44 4.58 8.26 -8.83
N TYR A 45 3.58 8.93 -8.27
CA TYR A 45 3.63 10.37 -8.04
C TYR A 45 4.59 10.74 -6.91
N VAL A 46 4.53 10.02 -5.79
CA VAL A 46 5.33 10.28 -4.58
C VAL A 46 6.75 9.73 -4.73
N PHE A 47 6.89 8.45 -5.05
CA PHE A 47 8.17 7.75 -5.14
C PHE A 47 8.76 7.77 -6.56
N SER A 48 10.01 7.41 -6.70
CA SER A 48 10.78 7.49 -7.96
C SER A 48 11.29 6.10 -8.38
N SER A 49 10.42 5.27 -8.98
CA SER A 49 10.85 4.00 -9.61
C SER A 49 11.71 4.29 -10.86
N PRO A 50 12.78 3.53 -11.13
CA PRO A 50 13.23 2.31 -10.45
C PRO A 50 14.18 2.56 -9.27
N LYS A 51 14.51 3.82 -8.93
CA LYS A 51 15.33 4.12 -7.76
C LYS A 51 14.68 3.55 -6.50
N ASP A 52 13.44 3.98 -6.22
CA ASP A 52 12.62 3.40 -5.16
C ASP A 52 12.07 2.04 -5.61
N LYS A 53 12.01 1.07 -4.70
CA LYS A 53 11.73 -0.33 -5.00
C LYS A 53 10.26 -0.65 -4.69
N PHE A 54 9.46 -0.94 -5.73
CA PHE A 54 8.08 -1.38 -5.59
C PHE A 54 8.01 -2.90 -5.68
N ILE A 55 7.48 -3.53 -4.64
CA ILE A 55 7.39 -4.98 -4.53
C ILE A 55 5.91 -5.35 -4.36
N PHE A 56 5.28 -5.84 -5.42
CA PHE A 56 3.90 -6.30 -5.32
C PHE A 56 3.87 -7.76 -4.88
N ASP A 57 3.22 -8.04 -3.77
CA ASP A 57 3.03 -9.43 -3.31
C ASP A 57 2.32 -10.26 -4.37
N VAL A 58 2.76 -11.49 -4.58
CA VAL A 58 2.37 -12.31 -5.75
C VAL A 58 2.80 -11.69 -7.09
N GLY A 59 2.64 -10.39 -7.26
CA GLY A 59 2.84 -9.65 -8.50
C GLY A 59 1.59 -9.52 -9.38
N HIS A 60 0.46 -10.09 -8.98
CA HIS A 60 -0.80 -10.07 -9.75
C HIS A 60 -1.45 -8.68 -9.82
N GLN A 61 -1.16 -7.77 -8.88
CA GLN A 61 -1.64 -6.39 -8.83
C GLN A 61 -0.68 -5.39 -9.50
N SER A 62 0.21 -5.84 -10.39
CA SER A 62 1.25 -5.01 -10.99
C SER A 62 0.90 -4.44 -12.37
N TYR A 63 -0.32 -4.63 -12.89
CA TYR A 63 -0.66 -4.21 -14.25
C TYR A 63 -0.63 -2.69 -14.43
N VAL A 64 -1.14 -1.94 -13.46
CA VAL A 64 -1.08 -0.48 -13.47
C VAL A 64 0.38 0.00 -13.44
N HIS A 65 1.23 -0.63 -12.65
CA HIS A 65 2.66 -0.37 -12.65
C HIS A 65 3.31 -0.64 -14.02
N LYS A 66 2.94 -1.74 -14.70
CA LYS A 66 3.41 -2.04 -16.06
C LYS A 66 2.98 -0.95 -17.06
N ILE A 67 1.73 -0.49 -17.00
CA ILE A 67 1.20 0.58 -17.86
C ILE A 67 2.01 1.87 -17.63
N LEU A 68 2.17 2.30 -16.39
CA LEU A 68 2.87 3.53 -16.03
C LEU A 68 4.37 3.48 -16.30
N THR A 69 4.94 2.29 -16.49
CA THR A 69 6.36 2.07 -16.84
C THR A 69 6.57 1.72 -18.32
N GLY A 70 5.61 2.08 -19.19
CA GLY A 70 5.78 2.10 -20.64
C GLY A 70 5.41 0.81 -21.37
N ARG A 71 4.79 -0.16 -20.71
CA ARG A 71 4.44 -1.48 -21.29
C ARG A 71 2.97 -1.61 -21.74
N SER A 72 2.27 -0.50 -21.91
CA SER A 72 0.85 -0.53 -22.31
C SER A 72 0.61 -1.18 -23.66
N ALA A 73 1.51 -1.00 -24.63
CA ALA A 73 1.38 -1.57 -25.96
C ALA A 73 1.42 -3.11 -25.96
N GLU A 74 2.13 -3.73 -25.02
CA GLU A 74 2.30 -5.17 -24.92
C GLU A 74 1.09 -5.88 -24.27
N PHE A 75 0.12 -5.12 -23.74
CA PHE A 75 -1.06 -5.71 -23.10
C PHE A 75 -1.93 -6.55 -24.04
N ALA A 76 -1.87 -6.32 -25.35
CA ALA A 76 -2.50 -7.18 -26.35
C ALA A 76 -2.01 -8.64 -26.27
N HIS A 77 -0.82 -8.87 -25.72
CA HIS A 77 -0.20 -10.19 -25.56
C HIS A 77 0.04 -10.54 -24.08
N LEU A 78 -0.69 -9.89 -23.14
CA LEU A 78 -0.59 -10.20 -21.72
C LEU A 78 -0.86 -11.68 -21.45
N ARG A 79 0.04 -12.36 -20.71
CA ARG A 79 -0.03 -13.78 -20.34
C ARG A 79 0.01 -14.76 -21.53
N GLN A 80 0.32 -14.29 -22.72
CA GLN A 80 0.50 -15.14 -23.91
C GLN A 80 1.96 -15.55 -24.10
N TYR A 81 2.19 -16.56 -24.92
CA TYR A 81 3.54 -16.98 -25.29
C TYR A 81 4.31 -15.82 -25.95
N LYS A 82 5.50 -15.53 -25.48
CA LYS A 82 6.32 -14.36 -25.86
C LYS A 82 5.72 -12.98 -25.55
N GLY A 83 4.56 -12.92 -24.87
CA GLY A 83 3.99 -11.68 -24.36
C GLY A 83 4.49 -11.35 -22.96
N ILE A 84 3.97 -10.24 -22.38
CA ILE A 84 4.30 -9.84 -21.02
C ILE A 84 3.62 -10.75 -19.98
N SER A 85 4.32 -10.95 -18.87
CA SER A 85 3.84 -11.74 -17.73
C SER A 85 2.67 -11.07 -17.01
N GLY A 86 1.79 -11.89 -16.45
CA GLY A 86 0.78 -11.44 -15.48
C GLY A 86 1.32 -11.13 -14.08
N PHE A 87 2.64 -11.11 -13.90
CA PHE A 87 3.36 -10.81 -12.66
C PHE A 87 4.54 -9.90 -12.97
N GLN A 88 5.15 -9.29 -11.93
CA GLN A 88 6.41 -8.57 -12.13
C GLN A 88 7.49 -9.51 -12.70
N LYS A 89 8.31 -9.01 -13.64
CA LYS A 89 9.41 -9.74 -14.26
C LYS A 89 10.60 -8.82 -14.52
N ARG A 90 11.72 -9.07 -13.85
CA ARG A 90 12.96 -8.27 -14.00
C ARG A 90 13.49 -8.22 -15.42
N LYS A 91 13.21 -9.26 -16.23
CA LYS A 91 13.60 -9.29 -17.65
C LYS A 91 12.74 -8.36 -18.52
N GLU A 92 11.58 -7.95 -18.08
CA GLU A 92 10.69 -7.06 -18.83
C GLU A 92 11.03 -5.59 -18.60
N SER A 93 11.44 -5.22 -17.39
CA SER A 93 11.68 -3.83 -17.06
C SER A 93 12.60 -3.67 -15.85
N VAL A 94 13.43 -2.63 -15.87
CA VAL A 94 14.24 -2.21 -14.71
C VAL A 94 13.37 -1.76 -13.51
N HIS A 95 12.10 -1.45 -13.76
CA HIS A 95 11.13 -1.09 -12.73
C HIS A 95 10.60 -2.30 -11.95
N ASP A 96 10.74 -3.51 -12.48
CA ASP A 96 10.32 -4.75 -11.85
C ASP A 96 11.48 -5.32 -11.03
N VAL A 97 11.56 -4.96 -9.77
CA VAL A 97 12.70 -5.30 -8.88
C VAL A 97 12.58 -6.66 -8.22
N TRP A 98 11.40 -7.26 -8.26
CA TRP A 98 11.09 -8.55 -7.63
C TRP A 98 10.25 -9.42 -8.57
N GLU A 99 10.46 -10.74 -8.50
CA GLU A 99 9.67 -11.73 -9.23
C GLU A 99 9.10 -12.74 -8.25
N ALA A 100 7.79 -12.93 -8.29
CA ALA A 100 7.11 -13.95 -7.51
C ALA A 100 5.95 -14.54 -8.34
N GLY A 101 5.05 -15.16 -7.72
CA GLY A 101 3.81 -15.79 -8.17
C GLY A 101 3.18 -16.46 -6.97
N HIS A 102 3.97 -16.64 -5.90
CA HIS A 102 3.53 -17.12 -4.59
C HIS A 102 3.22 -15.94 -3.66
N SER A 103 2.14 -16.05 -2.90
CA SER A 103 1.74 -15.07 -1.89
C SER A 103 2.69 -15.02 -0.69
N SER A 104 2.60 -13.94 0.07
CA SER A 104 3.26 -13.75 1.38
C SER A 104 4.78 -13.60 1.33
N THR A 105 5.38 -13.38 0.15
CA THR A 105 6.84 -13.32 -0.03
C THR A 105 7.40 -11.89 -0.04
N SER A 106 6.56 -10.89 -0.29
CA SER A 106 6.97 -9.51 -0.54
C SER A 106 7.65 -8.85 0.65
N LEU A 107 7.17 -9.10 1.87
CA LEU A 107 7.70 -8.48 3.08
C LEU A 107 9.11 -8.95 3.40
N SER A 108 9.38 -10.25 3.25
CA SER A 108 10.74 -10.82 3.41
C SER A 108 11.70 -10.24 2.38
N ALA A 109 11.26 -10.16 1.11
CA ALA A 109 12.06 -9.55 0.03
C ALA A 109 12.33 -8.06 0.31
N ALA A 110 11.31 -7.32 0.78
CA ALA A 110 11.42 -5.91 1.13
C ALA A 110 12.41 -5.69 2.29
N LEU A 111 12.35 -6.52 3.32
CA LEU A 111 13.29 -6.46 4.44
C LEU A 111 14.73 -6.71 3.95
N GLY A 112 14.94 -7.70 3.08
CA GLY A 112 16.24 -7.96 2.49
C GLY A 112 16.78 -6.78 1.68
N MET A 113 15.93 -6.14 0.86
CA MET A 113 16.31 -4.94 0.10
C MET A 113 16.59 -3.73 1.00
N ALA A 114 15.80 -3.53 2.06
CA ALA A 114 16.04 -2.45 3.04
C ALA A 114 17.34 -2.69 3.80
N THR A 115 17.63 -3.93 4.15
CA THR A 115 18.91 -4.31 4.79
C THR A 115 20.10 -4.04 3.87
N ALA A 116 20.03 -4.47 2.62
CA ALA A 116 21.09 -4.24 1.63
C ALA A 116 21.30 -2.73 1.40
N ARG A 117 20.23 -1.95 1.26
CA ARG A 117 20.29 -0.48 1.17
C ARG A 117 21.08 0.13 2.32
N ASP A 118 20.74 -0.27 3.55
CA ASP A 118 21.34 0.33 4.75
C ASP A 118 22.82 -0.09 4.88
N LEU A 119 23.16 -1.34 4.57
CA LEU A 119 24.55 -1.83 4.56
C LEU A 119 25.41 -1.14 3.50
N ASN A 120 24.83 -0.83 2.34
CA ASN A 120 25.51 -0.12 1.26
C ASN A 120 25.47 1.41 1.41
N HIS A 121 24.88 1.94 2.47
CA HIS A 121 24.68 3.38 2.68
C HIS A 121 23.92 4.06 1.52
N GLU A 122 23.01 3.34 0.87
CA GLU A 122 22.18 3.86 -0.22
C GLU A 122 20.94 4.57 0.34
N ASN A 123 20.35 5.43 -0.48
CA ASN A 123 19.18 6.21 -0.09
C ASN A 123 18.04 6.05 -1.12
N TYR A 124 17.27 4.99 -0.98
CA TYR A 124 16.01 4.76 -1.70
C TYR A 124 14.93 4.24 -0.76
N GLN A 125 13.68 4.35 -1.18
CA GLN A 125 12.56 3.78 -0.44
C GLN A 125 12.30 2.34 -0.89
N VAL A 126 11.84 1.51 0.05
CA VAL A 126 11.36 0.15 -0.22
C VAL A 126 9.88 0.13 0.13
N VAL A 127 9.05 -0.16 -0.86
CA VAL A 127 7.58 -0.05 -0.77
C VAL A 127 6.95 -1.38 -1.20
N PRO A 128 6.82 -2.34 -0.28
CA PRO A 128 6.03 -3.54 -0.53
C PRO A 128 4.53 -3.23 -0.47
N VAL A 129 3.79 -3.84 -1.39
CA VAL A 129 2.33 -3.83 -1.46
C VAL A 129 1.84 -5.25 -1.24
N ILE A 130 1.07 -5.47 -0.18
CA ILE A 130 0.56 -6.79 0.19
C ILE A 130 -0.95 -6.72 0.40
N GLY A 131 -1.67 -7.71 -0.13
CA GLY A 131 -3.11 -7.86 0.05
C GLY A 131 -3.48 -8.53 1.37
N ASP A 132 -4.75 -8.38 1.76
CA ASP A 132 -5.34 -8.96 2.99
C ASP A 132 -5.16 -10.48 3.04
N GLY A 133 -5.50 -11.20 1.98
CA GLY A 133 -5.32 -12.66 1.92
C GLY A 133 -3.85 -13.11 2.01
N ALA A 134 -2.92 -12.35 1.44
CA ALA A 134 -1.50 -12.67 1.49
C ALA A 134 -0.88 -12.37 2.88
N LEU A 135 -1.38 -11.37 3.58
CA LEU A 135 -0.88 -10.99 4.90
C LEU A 135 -1.20 -12.04 5.98
N THR A 136 -2.22 -12.89 5.77
CA THR A 136 -2.53 -14.01 6.69
C THR A 136 -1.55 -15.17 6.61
N GLY A 137 -0.66 -15.20 5.63
CA GLY A 137 0.33 -16.26 5.45
C GLY A 137 1.45 -16.21 6.50
N GLY A 138 1.89 -17.39 6.97
CA GLY A 138 2.92 -17.51 8.01
C GLY A 138 4.21 -16.77 7.66
N MET A 139 4.67 -16.85 6.41
CA MET A 139 5.88 -16.16 5.96
C MET A 139 5.74 -14.61 6.07
N ALA A 140 4.57 -14.06 5.79
CA ALA A 140 4.33 -12.62 5.98
C ALA A 140 4.37 -12.24 7.47
N MET A 141 3.82 -13.09 8.35
CA MET A 141 3.86 -12.88 9.81
C MET A 141 5.29 -12.94 10.36
N GLU A 142 6.09 -13.90 9.92
CA GLU A 142 7.53 -13.98 10.26
C GLU A 142 8.27 -12.72 9.82
N ALA A 143 8.01 -12.25 8.59
CA ALA A 143 8.61 -11.03 8.08
C ALA A 143 8.20 -9.79 8.89
N LEU A 144 6.92 -9.64 9.25
CA LEU A 144 6.45 -8.55 10.12
C LEU A 144 7.15 -8.57 11.48
N ASN A 145 7.29 -9.74 12.10
CA ASN A 145 7.99 -9.88 13.35
C ASN A 145 9.44 -9.40 13.26
N GLN A 146 10.15 -9.77 12.20
CA GLN A 146 11.54 -9.34 11.98
C GLN A 146 11.62 -7.84 11.62
N ILE A 147 10.71 -7.32 10.78
CA ILE A 147 10.65 -5.90 10.42
C ILE A 147 10.47 -5.04 11.66
N GLY A 148 9.56 -5.42 12.55
CA GLY A 148 9.31 -4.70 13.81
C GLY A 148 10.49 -4.73 14.78
N SER A 149 11.29 -5.81 14.76
CA SER A 149 12.53 -5.92 15.52
C SER A 149 13.64 -5.05 14.94
N ASP A 150 13.86 -5.12 13.62
CA ASP A 150 14.96 -4.43 12.93
C ASP A 150 14.73 -2.93 12.75
N LYS A 151 13.48 -2.48 12.73
CA LYS A 151 13.05 -1.08 12.59
C LYS A 151 13.68 -0.35 11.40
N ARG A 152 13.88 -1.06 10.29
CA ARG A 152 14.42 -0.46 9.07
C ARG A 152 13.37 0.39 8.38
N ARG A 153 13.82 1.52 7.82
CA ARG A 153 12.93 2.44 7.11
C ARG A 153 12.35 1.80 5.84
N MET A 154 11.05 1.58 5.84
CA MET A 154 10.25 1.15 4.69
C MET A 154 8.81 1.62 4.84
N VAL A 155 8.05 1.60 3.74
CA VAL A 155 6.62 1.93 3.74
C VAL A 155 5.86 0.69 3.26
N ILE A 156 5.21 -0.02 4.18
CA ILE A 156 4.39 -1.18 3.85
C ILE A 156 2.98 -0.69 3.50
N ILE A 157 2.51 -1.03 2.31
CA ILE A 157 1.14 -0.75 1.88
C ILE A 157 0.33 -2.03 2.05
N PHE A 158 -0.58 -2.01 3.01
CA PHE A 158 -1.58 -3.04 3.21
C PHE A 158 -2.83 -2.69 2.40
N ASN A 159 -3.04 -3.38 1.27
CA ASN A 159 -4.15 -3.16 0.37
C ASN A 159 -5.27 -4.16 0.64
N ASP A 160 -6.36 -3.69 1.22
CA ASP A 160 -7.51 -4.48 1.59
C ASP A 160 -8.70 -4.14 0.68
N ASN A 161 -9.07 -5.08 -0.19
CA ASN A 161 -10.17 -4.95 -1.13
C ASN A 161 -11.41 -5.77 -0.71
N ASN A 162 -11.40 -6.40 0.45
CA ASN A 162 -12.38 -7.42 0.86
C ASN A 162 -12.54 -8.58 -0.15
N MET A 163 -11.56 -8.79 -1.01
CA MET A 163 -11.61 -9.73 -2.13
C MET A 163 -10.35 -10.58 -2.16
N SER A 164 -10.43 -11.76 -1.61
CA SER A 164 -9.55 -12.88 -1.97
C SER A 164 -10.28 -13.81 -2.95
N ILE A 165 -9.62 -14.90 -3.38
CA ILE A 165 -10.23 -15.93 -4.26
C ILE A 165 -11.44 -16.57 -3.57
N SER A 166 -11.42 -16.65 -2.24
CA SER A 166 -12.53 -17.04 -1.35
C SER A 166 -12.60 -16.05 -0.18
N GLU A 167 -13.67 -16.08 0.58
CA GLU A 167 -13.78 -15.29 1.81
C GLU A 167 -12.58 -15.58 2.72
N ASN A 168 -12.00 -14.52 3.27
CA ASN A 168 -10.95 -14.66 4.26
C ASN A 168 -11.52 -15.33 5.52
N VAL A 169 -10.77 -16.24 6.10
CA VAL A 169 -11.18 -17.00 7.30
C VAL A 169 -10.13 -16.87 8.40
N GLY A 170 -10.59 -17.01 9.63
CA GLY A 170 -9.72 -17.08 10.80
C GLY A 170 -9.65 -15.81 11.63
N ALA A 171 -8.91 -15.86 12.73
CA ALA A 171 -8.80 -14.77 13.69
C ALA A 171 -8.15 -13.50 13.09
N MET A 172 -7.25 -13.66 12.13
CA MET A 172 -6.58 -12.56 11.45
C MET A 172 -7.55 -11.71 10.64
N ASP A 173 -8.50 -12.33 9.92
CA ASP A 173 -9.53 -11.58 9.20
C ASP A 173 -10.42 -10.76 10.15
N GLN A 174 -10.76 -11.32 11.32
CA GLN A 174 -11.47 -10.59 12.36
C GLN A 174 -10.67 -9.38 12.88
N ALA A 175 -9.35 -9.50 13.03
CA ALA A 175 -8.48 -8.40 13.43
C ALA A 175 -8.44 -7.31 12.35
N PHE A 176 -8.32 -7.66 11.07
CA PHE A 176 -8.38 -6.71 9.96
C PHE A 176 -9.75 -6.05 9.82
N THR A 177 -10.83 -6.80 10.05
CA THR A 177 -12.19 -6.23 10.08
C THR A 177 -12.33 -5.15 11.15
N LYS A 178 -11.75 -5.34 12.33
CA LYS A 178 -11.72 -4.30 13.38
C LYS A 178 -10.96 -3.06 12.93
N LEU A 179 -9.85 -3.20 12.20
CA LEU A 179 -9.11 -2.07 11.63
C LEU A 179 -9.94 -1.28 10.61
N ARG A 180 -10.70 -1.96 9.75
CA ARG A 180 -11.58 -1.33 8.74
C ARG A 180 -12.65 -0.45 9.35
N VAL A 181 -13.26 -0.86 10.47
CA VAL A 181 -14.32 -0.11 11.16
C VAL A 181 -13.77 0.95 12.13
N SER A 182 -12.49 0.99 12.41
CA SER A 182 -11.88 2.02 13.26
C SER A 182 -11.93 3.38 12.57
N LYS A 183 -12.43 4.41 13.28
CA LYS A 183 -12.43 5.78 12.73
C LYS A 183 -11.00 6.23 12.49
N PRO A 184 -10.68 6.82 11.31
CA PRO A 184 -9.35 7.30 11.03
C PRO A 184 -8.90 8.31 12.09
N TYR A 185 -7.74 8.12 12.67
CA TYR A 185 -7.11 9.03 13.63
C TYR A 185 -7.01 10.47 13.11
N THR A 186 -6.91 10.61 11.78
CA THR A 186 -6.88 11.90 11.08
C THR A 186 -8.18 12.68 11.21
N THR A 187 -9.35 12.05 11.23
CA THR A 187 -10.65 12.71 11.39
C THR A 187 -10.77 13.26 12.79
N LEU A 188 -10.41 12.47 13.81
CA LEU A 188 -10.43 12.91 15.22
C LEU A 188 -9.49 14.10 15.47
N LYS A 189 -8.30 14.11 14.86
CA LYS A 189 -7.34 15.21 14.97
C LYS A 189 -7.81 16.49 14.27
N HIS A 190 -8.53 16.35 13.17
CA HIS A 190 -9.09 17.48 12.42
C HIS A 190 -10.28 18.11 13.15
N ASP A 191 -11.17 17.28 13.69
CA ASP A 191 -12.35 17.71 14.45
C ASP A 191 -11.96 18.37 15.76
N LEU A 192 -10.94 17.85 16.48
CA LEU A 192 -10.37 18.47 17.66
C LEU A 192 -9.67 19.81 17.35
N LYS A 193 -8.95 19.94 16.24
CA LYS A 193 -8.35 21.21 15.82
C LYS A 193 -9.40 22.25 15.45
N GLY A 194 -10.47 21.84 14.78
CA GLY A 194 -11.61 22.71 14.44
C GLY A 194 -12.34 23.23 15.67
N ALA A 195 -12.61 22.37 16.65
CA ALA A 195 -13.30 22.72 17.88
C ALA A 195 -12.46 23.64 18.81
N LEU A 196 -11.13 23.53 18.78
CA LEU A 196 -10.21 24.31 19.63
C LEU A 196 -9.81 25.68 19.04
N SER A 197 -9.93 25.84 17.71
CA SER A 197 -9.61 27.13 17.05
C SER A 197 -10.64 28.24 17.33
N THR A 198 -11.82 27.88 17.84
CA THR A 198 -12.93 28.81 18.09
C THR A 198 -13.04 29.30 19.55
N SER A 199 -12.19 28.86 20.46
CA SER A 199 -12.28 29.22 21.88
C SER A 199 -11.08 30.02 22.39
N LYS A 200 -11.34 31.19 23.04
CA LYS A 200 -10.34 32.04 23.73
C LYS A 200 -9.66 31.36 24.95
N PHE A 201 -10.08 30.17 25.32
CA PHE A 201 -9.53 29.39 26.45
C PHE A 201 -8.39 28.43 26.02
N GLY A 202 -7.95 28.47 24.75
CA GLY A 202 -7.07 27.46 24.16
C GLY A 202 -5.64 27.34 24.72
N LYS A 203 -5.11 28.32 25.49
CA LYS A 203 -3.72 28.26 25.94
C LYS A 203 -3.50 27.46 27.24
N SER A 204 -4.49 27.36 28.11
CA SER A 204 -4.40 26.56 29.35
C SER A 204 -4.69 25.08 29.09
N VAL A 205 -5.44 24.78 28.02
CA VAL A 205 -5.83 23.42 27.60
C VAL A 205 -4.66 22.68 26.95
N LEU A 206 -3.70 23.36 26.31
CA LEU A 206 -2.55 22.77 25.66
C LEU A 206 -1.64 21.94 26.58
N HIS A 207 -1.51 22.32 27.85
CA HIS A 207 -0.71 21.57 28.82
C HIS A 207 -1.43 20.30 29.31
N THR A 208 -2.76 20.37 29.44
CA THR A 208 -3.61 19.22 29.78
C THR A 208 -3.73 18.28 28.60
N MET A 209 -3.63 18.78 27.34
CA MET A 209 -3.69 17.99 26.12
C MET A 209 -2.49 17.06 25.89
N GLN A 210 -1.32 17.34 26.45
CA GLN A 210 -0.20 16.39 26.37
C GLN A 210 -0.50 15.11 27.15
N ASN A 211 -1.17 15.23 28.31
CA ASN A 211 -1.59 14.07 29.10
C ASN A 211 -2.82 13.37 28.49
N VAL A 212 -3.77 14.13 27.90
CA VAL A 212 -4.90 13.57 27.13
C VAL A 212 -4.42 12.95 25.82
N LYS A 213 -3.41 13.53 25.16
CA LYS A 213 -2.79 12.95 23.96
C LYS A 213 -2.16 11.59 24.23
N ASN A 214 -1.54 11.39 25.38
CA ASN A 214 -1.00 10.09 25.79
C ASN A 214 -2.12 9.11 26.14
N ALA A 215 -3.14 9.53 26.90
CA ALA A 215 -4.29 8.71 27.26
C ALA A 215 -5.17 8.35 26.06
N VAL A 216 -5.33 9.27 25.08
CA VAL A 216 -6.03 9.00 23.82
C VAL A 216 -5.16 8.10 22.91
N LYS A 217 -3.84 8.28 22.92
CA LYS A 217 -2.91 7.40 22.21
C LYS A 217 -2.94 5.97 22.77
N GLU A 218 -2.98 5.82 24.09
CA GLU A 218 -3.09 4.53 24.76
C GLU A 218 -4.45 3.84 24.51
N ASN A 219 -5.55 4.60 24.41
CA ASN A 219 -6.90 4.04 24.22
C ASN A 219 -7.35 3.90 22.75
N VAL A 220 -6.66 4.51 21.78
CA VAL A 220 -7.01 4.43 20.33
C VAL A 220 -5.99 3.62 19.55
N VAL A 221 -4.77 3.45 20.08
CA VAL A 221 -3.68 2.71 19.41
C VAL A 221 -3.67 1.23 19.79
N ASP A 222 -4.38 0.84 20.85
CA ASP A 222 -4.27 -0.49 21.45
C ASP A 222 -5.10 -1.59 20.74
N THR A 223 -5.50 -1.39 19.50
CA THR A 223 -6.24 -2.40 18.75
C THR A 223 -5.64 -2.77 17.39
N SER A 224 -4.49 -2.24 17.05
CA SER A 224 -3.83 -2.57 15.80
C SER A 224 -2.82 -3.68 16.00
N ILE A 225 -3.06 -4.83 15.38
CA ILE A 225 -2.08 -5.93 15.30
C ILE A 225 -0.69 -5.44 14.83
N PHE A 226 -0.63 -4.36 14.05
CA PHE A 226 0.62 -3.77 13.60
C PHE A 226 1.40 -3.08 14.73
N GLY A 227 0.70 -2.52 15.71
CA GLY A 227 1.31 -1.95 16.93
C GLY A 227 2.04 -3.03 17.74
N ASP A 228 1.49 -4.23 17.83
CA ASP A 228 2.11 -5.37 18.52
C ASP A 228 3.43 -5.80 17.85
N PHE A 229 3.57 -5.53 16.55
CA PHE A 229 4.82 -5.69 15.79
C PHE A 229 5.72 -4.43 15.80
N ASN A 230 5.50 -3.45 16.66
CA ASN A 230 6.25 -2.17 16.68
C ASN A 230 6.19 -1.39 15.34
N LEU A 231 5.11 -1.51 14.59
CA LEU A 231 4.90 -0.80 13.34
C LEU A 231 3.93 0.37 13.55
N ASP A 232 4.28 1.54 13.03
CA ASP A 232 3.37 2.68 13.02
C ASP A 232 2.30 2.46 11.94
N TYR A 233 1.02 2.41 12.34
CA TYR A 233 -0.10 2.25 11.43
C TYR A 233 -0.72 3.61 11.08
N ILE A 234 -0.85 3.87 9.78
CA ILE A 234 -1.51 5.08 9.25
C ILE A 234 -2.68 4.61 8.40
N GLY A 235 -3.89 4.79 8.89
CA GLY A 235 -5.09 4.39 8.15
C GLY A 235 -6.30 4.14 9.06
N PRO A 236 -7.38 3.56 8.50
CA PRO A 236 -7.53 3.23 7.08
C PRO A 236 -7.65 4.47 6.19
N ILE A 237 -7.14 4.36 4.96
CA ILE A 237 -7.20 5.42 3.94
C ILE A 237 -7.98 4.85 2.75
N ASP A 238 -8.88 5.65 2.16
CA ASP A 238 -9.56 5.28 0.93
C ASP A 238 -8.55 5.18 -0.22
N GLY A 239 -8.29 3.96 -0.69
CA GLY A 239 -7.35 3.64 -1.76
C GLY A 239 -7.73 4.18 -3.14
N HIS A 240 -8.94 4.76 -3.28
CA HIS A 240 -9.41 5.44 -4.50
C HIS A 240 -9.37 6.96 -4.39
N ASN A 241 -9.00 7.52 -3.24
CA ASN A 241 -8.92 8.96 -3.01
C ASN A 241 -7.49 9.47 -3.17
N LEU A 242 -7.13 9.91 -4.38
CA LEU A 242 -5.79 10.42 -4.72
C LEU A 242 -5.30 11.54 -3.77
N PRO A 243 -6.10 12.57 -3.42
CA PRO A 243 -5.68 13.58 -2.46
C PRO A 243 -5.28 13.03 -1.10
N SER A 244 -5.97 12.00 -0.61
CA SER A 244 -5.68 11.37 0.68
C SER A 244 -4.44 10.49 0.61
N LEU A 245 -4.20 9.81 -0.52
CA LEU A 245 -3.05 8.93 -0.74
C LEU A 245 -1.73 9.70 -0.90
N ILE A 246 -1.77 10.93 -1.45
CA ILE A 246 -0.56 11.72 -1.73
C ILE A 246 -0.15 12.59 -0.53
N ARG A 247 -1.07 12.85 0.40
CA ARG A 247 -0.83 13.69 1.59
C ARG A 247 0.03 13.00 2.62
#